data_af78827b423c27f908e5c7cfc20f305f
#
_entry.id   af78827b423c27f908e5c7cfc20f305f
#
_cell.length_a   1.000
_cell.length_b   1.000
_cell.length_c   1.000
_cell.angle_alpha   90.00
_cell.angle_beta   90.00
_cell.angle_gamma   90.00
#
_symmetry.space_group_name_H-M   'P 1'
#
loop_
_entity.id
_entity.type
_entity.pdbx_description
1 polymer ?
#
loop_
_entity_poly.entity_id
_entity_poly.type
_entity_poly.pdbx_seq_one_letter_code
_entity_poly.pdbx_strand_id
1 'polypeptide(L)'
;MKKVRLFADSNRETRTRIAYIALTAGTVLIAFLLVILNRGIFALSEKALYDDPKYEAVSIISANGIGAPLSFPTRVSLFLDCERQGEERAVMPGEMSETEITEKLRDLWTETLAVHAPSGKFFTGESAETVLKRSRYTVTLRDFYNSDTGAKLALWCAQAYYNADSGRVYCLSVQFDSRTGEAYSLSCALFDSVRAEQSEDALKPFLAANGYADTLAEKAALTETAKGYTGTLALPDGLKLELYYSTNEQYEIAFIR
;
A
#
# COMPACT_ATOMS: atom_id res chain seq x y z
N MET A 1 24.39 -76.84 -18.66
CA MET A 1 23.89 -75.99 -17.57
C MET A 1 24.07 -74.45 -17.73
N LYS A 2 24.84 -73.92 -18.67
CA LYS A 2 24.98 -72.43 -18.87
C LYS A 2 23.79 -71.70 -19.52
N LYS A 3 23.01 -72.34 -20.38
CA LYS A 3 21.88 -71.69 -21.10
C LYS A 3 20.68 -71.33 -20.20
N VAL A 4 20.41 -72.06 -19.14
CA VAL A 4 19.26 -71.78 -18.24
C VAL A 4 19.47 -70.57 -17.37
N ARG A 5 20.70 -70.24 -16.98
CA ARG A 5 21.01 -69.03 -16.15
C ARG A 5 20.86 -67.74 -16.95
N LEU A 6 21.17 -67.71 -18.24
CA LEU A 6 21.02 -66.53 -19.08
C LEU A 6 19.54 -66.08 -19.27
N PHE A 7 18.59 -67.05 -19.33
CA PHE A 7 17.17 -66.77 -19.45
C PHE A 7 16.56 -66.23 -18.13
N ALA A 8 17.05 -66.68 -16.97
CA ALA A 8 16.60 -66.24 -15.67
C ALA A 8 17.01 -64.77 -15.39
N ASP A 9 18.24 -64.39 -15.75
CA ASP A 9 18.75 -63.03 -15.58
C ASP A 9 18.09 -62.01 -16.48
N SER A 10 17.81 -62.35 -17.75
CA SER A 10 17.08 -61.50 -18.69
C SER A 10 15.65 -61.22 -18.23
N ASN A 11 14.98 -62.19 -17.63
CA ASN A 11 13.61 -62.00 -17.11
C ASN A 11 13.57 -61.15 -15.86
N ARG A 12 14.62 -61.17 -15.05
CA ARG A 12 14.77 -60.37 -13.84
C ARG A 12 15.03 -58.90 -14.20
N GLU A 13 15.87 -58.64 -15.20
CA GLU A 13 16.18 -57.30 -15.69
C GLU A 13 14.98 -56.62 -16.33
N THR A 14 14.20 -57.37 -17.10
CA THR A 14 12.95 -56.89 -17.72
C THR A 14 11.90 -56.53 -16.67
N ARG A 15 11.73 -57.36 -15.64
CA ARG A 15 10.81 -57.08 -14.53
C ARG A 15 11.21 -55.85 -13.73
N THR A 16 12.51 -55.64 -13.51
CA THR A 16 13.02 -54.44 -12.82
C THR A 16 12.77 -53.18 -13.63
N ARG A 17 13.01 -53.22 -14.94
CA ARG A 17 12.72 -52.07 -15.85
C ARG A 17 11.23 -51.75 -15.90
N ILE A 18 10.35 -52.72 -15.93
CA ILE A 18 8.89 -52.51 -15.90
C ILE A 18 8.47 -51.91 -14.57
N ALA A 19 9.05 -52.37 -13.44
CA ALA A 19 8.73 -51.79 -12.12
C ALA A 19 9.18 -50.32 -12.00
N TYR A 20 10.35 -49.96 -12.56
CA TYR A 20 10.81 -48.57 -12.60
C TYR A 20 9.93 -47.69 -13.46
N ILE A 21 9.50 -48.17 -14.63
CA ILE A 21 8.59 -47.41 -15.51
C ILE A 21 7.24 -47.20 -14.83
N ALA A 22 6.70 -48.22 -14.16
CA ALA A 22 5.46 -48.11 -13.42
C ALA A 22 5.55 -47.14 -12.24
N LEU A 23 6.68 -47.14 -11.52
CA LEU A 23 6.91 -46.22 -10.40
C LEU A 23 7.03 -44.77 -10.86
N THR A 24 7.79 -44.51 -11.95
CA THR A 24 7.91 -43.16 -12.52
C THR A 24 6.60 -42.66 -13.11
N ALA A 25 5.83 -43.49 -13.79
CA ALA A 25 4.51 -43.13 -14.29
C ALA A 25 3.54 -42.82 -13.14
N GLY A 26 3.60 -43.59 -12.05
CA GLY A 26 2.80 -43.33 -10.84
C GLY A 26 3.12 -42.00 -10.16
N THR A 27 4.41 -41.67 -10.02
CA THR A 27 4.84 -40.39 -9.43
C THR A 27 4.43 -39.18 -10.26
N VAL A 28 4.54 -39.27 -11.60
CA VAL A 28 4.07 -38.21 -12.51
C VAL A 28 2.57 -38.03 -12.43
N LEU A 29 1.81 -39.13 -12.38
CA LEU A 29 0.34 -39.07 -12.24
C LEU A 29 -0.08 -38.42 -10.92
N ILE A 30 0.57 -38.76 -9.82
CA ILE A 30 0.29 -38.16 -8.51
C ILE A 30 0.60 -36.66 -8.51
N ALA A 31 1.75 -36.26 -9.07
CA ALA A 31 2.10 -34.85 -9.20
C ALA A 31 1.07 -34.07 -10.03
N PHE A 32 0.61 -34.64 -11.13
CA PHE A 32 -0.42 -34.04 -11.97
C PHE A 32 -1.77 -33.91 -11.26
N LEU A 33 -2.18 -34.93 -10.52
CA LEU A 33 -3.40 -34.90 -9.69
C LEU A 33 -3.33 -33.85 -8.61
N LEU A 34 -2.16 -33.68 -7.94
CA LEU A 34 -1.97 -32.64 -6.92
C LEU A 34 -2.10 -31.22 -7.52
N VAL A 35 -1.60 -31.00 -8.74
CA VAL A 35 -1.75 -29.69 -9.43
C VAL A 35 -3.21 -29.43 -9.78
N ILE A 36 -3.95 -30.44 -10.27
CA ILE A 36 -5.39 -30.30 -10.59
C ILE A 36 -6.21 -30.07 -9.32
N LEU A 37 -5.92 -30.81 -8.25
CA LEU A 37 -6.61 -30.65 -6.97
C LEU A 37 -6.38 -29.26 -6.39
N ASN A 38 -5.14 -28.77 -6.41
CA ASN A 38 -4.83 -27.41 -5.95
C ASN A 38 -5.59 -26.36 -6.78
N ARG A 39 -5.60 -26.46 -8.09
CA ARG A 39 -6.41 -25.55 -8.95
C ARG A 39 -7.90 -25.65 -8.68
N GLY A 40 -8.41 -26.85 -8.45
CA GLY A 40 -9.83 -27.06 -8.08
C GLY A 40 -10.20 -26.46 -6.74
N ILE A 41 -9.34 -26.61 -5.72
CA ILE A 41 -9.53 -26.02 -4.40
C ILE A 41 -9.48 -24.49 -4.49
N PHE A 42 -8.54 -23.92 -5.24
CA PHE A 42 -8.48 -22.47 -5.46
C PHE A 42 -9.73 -21.95 -6.17
N ALA A 43 -10.18 -22.60 -7.24
CA ALA A 43 -11.39 -22.20 -7.96
C ALA A 43 -12.67 -22.33 -7.10
N LEU A 44 -12.74 -23.33 -6.23
CA LEU A 44 -13.86 -23.50 -5.29
C LEU A 44 -13.83 -22.49 -4.15
N SER A 45 -12.64 -22.16 -3.63
CA SER A 45 -12.49 -21.14 -2.59
C SER A 45 -12.76 -19.74 -3.14
N GLU A 46 -12.33 -19.45 -4.36
CA GLU A 46 -12.65 -18.21 -5.07
C GLU A 46 -14.17 -18.09 -5.29
N LYS A 47 -14.82 -19.15 -5.78
CA LYS A 47 -16.26 -19.16 -5.96
C LYS A 47 -17.03 -19.05 -4.63
N ALA A 48 -16.59 -19.72 -3.57
CA ALA A 48 -17.19 -19.61 -2.24
C ALA A 48 -17.03 -18.21 -1.63
N LEU A 49 -15.91 -17.53 -1.90
CA LEU A 49 -15.68 -16.14 -1.51
C LEU A 49 -16.58 -15.16 -2.26
N TYR A 50 -16.84 -15.40 -3.56
CA TYR A 50 -17.72 -14.54 -4.38
C TYR A 50 -19.21 -14.83 -4.21
N ASP A 51 -19.58 -16.05 -3.83
CA ASP A 51 -20.99 -16.45 -3.60
C ASP A 51 -21.46 -16.23 -2.14
N ASP A 52 -20.61 -15.69 -1.23
CA ASP A 52 -21.02 -15.35 0.12
C ASP A 52 -21.87 -14.06 0.12
N PRO A 53 -23.18 -14.15 0.49
CA PRO A 53 -24.09 -12.99 0.48
C PRO A 53 -23.65 -11.84 1.39
N LYS A 54 -22.74 -12.09 2.34
CA LYS A 54 -22.10 -11.02 3.12
C LYS A 54 -21.19 -10.13 2.27
N TYR A 55 -20.53 -10.68 1.25
CA TYR A 55 -19.68 -9.90 0.33
C TYR A 55 -20.49 -9.12 -0.70
N GLU A 56 -21.65 -9.64 -1.15
CA GLU A 56 -22.54 -8.88 -2.04
C GLU A 56 -23.10 -7.62 -1.38
N ALA A 57 -23.48 -7.70 -0.10
CA ALA A 57 -24.00 -6.55 0.64
C ALA A 57 -22.94 -5.45 0.84
N VAL A 58 -21.67 -5.82 0.99
CA VAL A 58 -20.53 -4.88 1.15
C VAL A 58 -20.14 -4.26 -0.19
N SER A 59 -20.16 -5.03 -1.29
CA SER A 59 -19.88 -4.52 -2.63
C SER A 59 -20.91 -3.48 -3.09
N ILE A 60 -22.15 -3.51 -2.59
CA ILE A 60 -23.20 -2.53 -2.91
C ILE A 60 -22.87 -1.15 -2.33
N ILE A 61 -22.22 -1.05 -1.18
CA ILE A 61 -21.86 0.25 -0.59
C ILE A 61 -20.60 0.85 -1.26
N SER A 62 -19.65 0.01 -1.71
CA SER A 62 -18.38 0.49 -2.27
C SER A 62 -18.31 0.48 -3.79
N ALA A 63 -18.95 -0.46 -4.48
CA ALA A 63 -18.73 -0.68 -5.91
C ALA A 63 -19.78 -0.06 -6.82
N ASN A 64 -21.00 0.12 -6.37
CA ASN A 64 -22.07 0.63 -7.22
C ASN A 64 -22.41 2.06 -6.86
N GLY A 65 -21.93 2.99 -7.66
CA GLY A 65 -22.38 4.36 -7.76
C GLY A 65 -23.88 4.52 -8.05
N ILE A 66 -24.73 3.86 -7.28
CA ILE A 66 -26.19 4.08 -7.25
C ILE A 66 -26.51 4.96 -6.02
N GLY A 67 -25.67 5.89 -5.71
CA GLY A 67 -25.85 6.94 -4.74
C GLY A 67 -24.89 8.08 -5.04
N ALA A 68 -25.20 9.28 -4.60
CA ALA A 68 -24.24 10.38 -4.64
C ALA A 68 -22.94 9.91 -3.98
N PRO A 69 -21.77 10.25 -4.54
CA PRO A 69 -20.49 9.87 -3.96
C PRO A 69 -20.45 10.34 -2.50
N LEU A 70 -20.00 9.47 -1.60
CA LEU A 70 -19.87 9.82 -0.19
C LEU A 70 -19.01 11.07 -0.04
N SER A 71 -19.42 11.98 0.85
CA SER A 71 -18.62 13.18 1.14
C SER A 71 -17.26 12.79 1.69
N PHE A 72 -16.25 13.64 1.51
CA PHE A 72 -14.91 13.37 2.02
C PHE A 72 -14.90 13.10 3.53
N PRO A 73 -15.58 13.86 4.40
CA PRO A 73 -15.66 13.53 5.83
C PRO A 73 -16.24 12.14 6.12
N THR A 74 -17.24 11.70 5.37
CA THR A 74 -17.81 10.36 5.53
C THR A 74 -16.81 9.28 5.15
N ARG A 75 -16.04 9.49 4.06
CA ARG A 75 -14.98 8.55 3.66
C ARG A 75 -13.84 8.51 4.66
N VAL A 76 -13.43 9.66 5.22
CA VAL A 76 -12.44 9.72 6.32
C VAL A 76 -12.93 8.94 7.53
N SER A 77 -14.19 9.06 7.91
CA SER A 77 -14.76 8.27 9.01
C SER A 77 -14.67 6.76 8.73
N LEU A 78 -14.99 6.32 7.52
CA LEU A 78 -14.81 4.92 7.11
C LEU A 78 -13.34 4.48 7.17
N PHE A 79 -12.42 5.32 6.71
CA PHE A 79 -11.00 5.05 6.80
C PHE A 79 -10.51 4.80 8.22
N LEU A 80 -10.97 5.65 9.16
CA LEU A 80 -10.62 5.51 10.58
C LEU A 80 -11.21 4.26 11.25
N ASP A 81 -12.24 3.68 10.65
CA ASP A 81 -12.89 2.46 11.13
C ASP A 81 -12.36 1.19 10.47
N CYS A 82 -11.57 1.30 9.40
CA CYS A 82 -11.00 0.15 8.70
C CYS A 82 -9.77 -0.42 9.41
N GLU A 83 -9.53 -1.71 9.20
CA GLU A 83 -8.32 -2.37 9.65
C GLU A 83 -7.09 -1.81 8.90
N ARG A 84 -5.92 -1.85 9.55
CA ARG A 84 -4.69 -1.30 8.98
C ARG A 84 -4.08 -2.17 7.86
N GLN A 85 -4.52 -3.41 7.72
CA GLN A 85 -4.04 -4.32 6.68
C GLN A 85 -5.07 -4.47 5.59
N GLY A 86 -4.66 -4.17 4.36
CA GLY A 86 -5.50 -4.28 3.18
C GLY A 86 -5.01 -5.37 2.23
N GLU A 87 -5.92 -5.96 1.47
CA GLU A 87 -5.65 -6.94 0.42
C GLU A 87 -5.40 -6.25 -0.93
N GLU A 88 -4.34 -6.66 -1.64
CA GLU A 88 -4.01 -6.12 -2.96
C GLU A 88 -5.01 -6.60 -4.02
N ARG A 89 -5.40 -5.69 -4.93
CA ARG A 89 -6.28 -6.00 -6.04
C ARG A 89 -6.02 -5.19 -7.30
N ALA A 90 -6.66 -5.59 -8.38
CA ALA A 90 -6.65 -4.85 -9.64
C ALA A 90 -7.55 -3.60 -9.60
N VAL A 91 -7.25 -2.64 -10.47
CA VAL A 91 -8.03 -1.40 -10.65
C VAL A 91 -9.39 -1.73 -11.28
N MET A 92 -10.45 -1.13 -10.76
CA MET A 92 -11.82 -1.25 -11.27
C MET A 92 -12.25 -0.01 -12.07
N PRO A 93 -13.25 -0.11 -12.92
CA PRO A 93 -13.82 1.05 -13.62
C PRO A 93 -14.26 2.16 -12.65
N GLY A 94 -13.88 3.39 -12.94
CA GLY A 94 -14.19 4.57 -12.11
C GLY A 94 -13.19 4.83 -10.97
N GLU A 95 -12.13 4.05 -10.88
CA GLU A 95 -10.98 4.32 -10.02
C GLU A 95 -9.84 4.96 -10.83
N MET A 96 -9.02 5.73 -10.15
CA MET A 96 -7.83 6.32 -10.74
C MET A 96 -6.83 5.22 -11.15
N SER A 97 -6.16 5.44 -12.25
CA SER A 97 -5.11 4.53 -12.73
C SER A 97 -3.82 4.69 -11.91
N GLU A 98 -2.96 3.69 -12.01
CA GLU A 98 -1.61 3.71 -11.43
C GLU A 98 -0.80 4.94 -11.88
N THR A 99 -0.94 5.34 -13.16
CA THR A 99 -0.27 6.51 -13.72
C THR A 99 -0.74 7.81 -13.05
N GLU A 100 -2.04 8.02 -12.93
CA GLU A 100 -2.62 9.22 -12.29
C GLU A 100 -2.20 9.33 -10.82
N ILE A 101 -2.18 8.22 -10.08
CA ILE A 101 -1.73 8.21 -8.68
C ILE A 101 -0.21 8.44 -8.58
N THR A 102 0.58 7.90 -9.51
CA THR A 102 2.03 8.15 -9.55
C THR A 102 2.34 9.64 -9.82
N GLU A 103 1.56 10.31 -10.67
CA GLU A 103 1.68 11.74 -10.91
C GLU A 103 1.33 12.54 -9.65
N LYS A 104 0.19 12.25 -9.00
CA LYS A 104 -0.17 12.89 -7.72
C LYS A 104 0.90 12.69 -6.64
N LEU A 105 1.45 11.48 -6.52
CA LEU A 105 2.53 11.19 -5.59
C LEU A 105 3.80 12.00 -5.91
N ARG A 106 4.13 12.15 -7.18
CA ARG A 106 5.28 12.95 -7.63
C ARG A 106 5.11 14.44 -7.30
N ASP A 107 3.91 14.97 -7.53
CA ASP A 107 3.59 16.37 -7.23
C ASP A 107 3.69 16.61 -5.72
N LEU A 108 3.07 15.76 -4.92
CA LEU A 108 3.12 15.84 -3.45
C LEU A 108 4.56 15.67 -2.93
N TRP A 109 5.36 14.77 -3.54
CA TRP A 109 6.76 14.59 -3.21
C TRP A 109 7.58 15.84 -3.52
N THR A 110 7.33 16.47 -4.66
CA THR A 110 7.99 17.73 -5.08
C THR A 110 7.70 18.84 -4.10
N GLU A 111 6.45 19.04 -3.71
CA GLU A 111 6.03 20.05 -2.73
C GLU A 111 6.63 19.76 -1.35
N THR A 112 6.61 18.51 -0.91
CA THR A 112 7.23 18.08 0.34
C THR A 112 8.73 18.39 0.38
N LEU A 113 9.46 18.06 -0.69
CA LEU A 113 10.88 18.36 -0.79
C LEU A 113 11.16 19.87 -0.81
N ALA A 114 10.30 20.67 -1.46
CA ALA A 114 10.44 22.14 -1.50
C ALA A 114 10.28 22.76 -0.10
N VAL A 115 9.35 22.27 0.70
CA VAL A 115 9.17 22.71 2.10
C VAL A 115 10.41 22.38 2.94
N HIS A 116 10.94 21.18 2.82
CA HIS A 116 12.05 20.71 3.66
C HIS A 116 13.44 21.13 3.16
N ALA A 117 13.55 21.56 1.93
CA ALA A 117 14.77 22.10 1.35
C ALA A 117 14.52 23.43 0.64
N PRO A 118 14.08 24.49 1.37
CA PRO A 118 13.72 25.78 0.76
C PRO A 118 14.89 26.45 0.02
N SER A 119 16.13 26.11 0.37
CA SER A 119 17.33 26.53 -0.35
C SER A 119 17.67 25.64 -1.56
N GLY A 120 16.84 24.64 -1.87
CA GLY A 120 17.11 23.62 -2.89
C GLY A 120 18.09 22.53 -2.44
N LYS A 121 18.60 22.59 -1.21
CA LYS A 121 19.53 21.61 -0.65
C LYS A 121 19.14 21.23 0.77
N PHE A 122 19.22 19.94 1.07
CA PHE A 122 19.14 19.42 2.42
C PHE A 122 20.42 19.71 3.21
N PHE A 123 20.32 19.71 4.52
CA PHE A 123 21.48 19.90 5.41
C PHE A 123 22.58 18.85 5.19
N THR A 124 22.19 17.68 4.72
CA THR A 124 23.07 16.56 4.34
C THR A 124 23.88 16.83 3.07
N GLY A 125 23.62 17.93 2.35
CA GLY A 125 24.26 18.28 1.09
C GLY A 125 23.58 17.73 -0.17
N GLU A 126 22.60 16.82 -0.03
CA GLU A 126 21.77 16.36 -1.16
C GLU A 126 20.89 17.50 -1.69
N SER A 127 20.75 17.61 -3.01
CA SER A 127 19.80 18.57 -3.58
C SER A 127 18.40 17.95 -3.71
N ALA A 128 17.37 18.76 -3.48
CA ALA A 128 15.99 18.34 -3.70
C ALA A 128 15.75 17.83 -5.14
N GLU A 129 16.40 18.47 -6.12
CA GLU A 129 16.35 18.05 -7.53
C GLU A 129 16.96 16.64 -7.72
N THR A 130 18.10 16.34 -7.07
CA THR A 130 18.72 15.01 -7.14
C THR A 130 17.82 13.96 -6.51
N VAL A 131 17.25 14.24 -5.34
CA VAL A 131 16.31 13.36 -4.66
C VAL A 131 15.11 13.08 -5.57
N LEU A 132 14.46 14.11 -6.10
CA LEU A 132 13.31 13.97 -6.98
C LEU A 132 13.63 13.16 -8.25
N LYS A 133 14.73 13.49 -8.94
CA LYS A 133 15.14 12.86 -10.20
C LYS A 133 15.48 11.37 -10.03
N ARG A 134 16.05 10.99 -8.89
CA ARG A 134 16.50 9.62 -8.60
C ARG A 134 15.48 8.83 -7.77
N SER A 135 14.38 9.45 -7.37
CA SER A 135 13.31 8.77 -6.63
C SER A 135 12.68 7.66 -7.46
N ARG A 136 12.36 6.58 -6.78
CA ARG A 136 11.55 5.48 -7.29
C ARG A 136 10.16 5.60 -6.71
N TYR A 137 9.17 5.21 -7.50
CA TYR A 137 7.76 5.28 -7.15
C TYR A 137 7.17 3.88 -7.17
N THR A 138 6.44 3.52 -6.13
CA THR A 138 5.67 2.29 -6.06
C THR A 138 4.25 2.64 -5.64
N VAL A 139 3.27 2.07 -6.30
CA VAL A 139 1.87 2.25 -5.99
C VAL A 139 1.17 0.90 -6.04
N THR A 140 0.31 0.64 -5.06
CA THR A 140 -0.42 -0.62 -4.94
C THR A 140 -1.83 -0.32 -4.47
N LEU A 141 -2.83 -0.77 -5.20
CA LEU A 141 -4.23 -0.64 -4.82
C LEU A 141 -4.61 -1.74 -3.84
N ARG A 142 -5.21 -1.36 -2.71
CA ARG A 142 -5.61 -2.29 -1.66
C ARG A 142 -7.02 -1.99 -1.16
N ASP A 143 -7.73 -3.06 -0.81
CA ASP A 143 -9.01 -2.98 -0.12
C ASP A 143 -8.81 -3.13 1.38
N PHE A 144 -9.28 -2.15 2.13
CA PHE A 144 -9.28 -2.13 3.58
C PHE A 144 -10.69 -2.41 4.08
N TYR A 145 -10.80 -3.21 5.11
CA TYR A 145 -12.08 -3.69 5.63
C TYR A 145 -12.30 -3.21 7.07
N ASN A 146 -13.56 -3.01 7.40
CA ASN A 146 -14.01 -2.92 8.77
C ASN A 146 -14.66 -4.26 9.13
N SER A 147 -14.05 -5.01 10.05
CA SER A 147 -14.53 -6.34 10.45
C SER A 147 -15.92 -6.32 11.11
N ASP A 148 -16.27 -5.22 11.79
CA ASP A 148 -17.53 -5.11 12.53
C ASP A 148 -18.71 -4.79 11.61
N THR A 149 -18.50 -3.93 10.62
CA THR A 149 -19.56 -3.45 9.72
C THR A 149 -19.52 -4.11 8.34
N GLY A 150 -18.42 -4.77 7.99
CA GLY A 150 -18.16 -5.25 6.65
C GLY A 150 -17.92 -4.13 5.62
N ALA A 151 -17.80 -2.86 6.05
CA ALA A 151 -17.52 -1.76 5.15
C ALA A 151 -16.13 -1.93 4.52
N LYS A 152 -16.02 -1.49 3.25
CA LYS A 152 -14.81 -1.63 2.45
C LYS A 152 -14.40 -0.28 1.87
N LEU A 153 -13.13 0.03 1.97
CA LEU A 153 -12.53 1.22 1.39
C LEU A 153 -11.32 0.84 0.54
N ALA A 154 -11.33 1.24 -0.72
CA ALA A 154 -10.23 1.01 -1.64
C ALA A 154 -9.26 2.19 -1.62
N LEU A 155 -7.99 1.93 -1.31
CA LEU A 155 -6.95 2.93 -1.21
C LEU A 155 -5.73 2.56 -2.04
N TRP A 156 -5.15 3.55 -2.69
CA TRP A 156 -3.82 3.48 -3.22
C TRP A 156 -2.78 3.68 -2.12
N CYS A 157 -2.00 2.66 -1.83
CA CYS A 157 -0.80 2.75 -1.00
C CYS A 157 0.36 3.14 -1.90
N ALA A 158 0.79 4.39 -1.82
CA ALA A 158 1.77 4.98 -2.70
C ALA A 158 3.04 5.35 -1.93
N GLN A 159 4.20 5.10 -2.52
CA GLN A 159 5.49 5.42 -1.91
C GLN A 159 6.46 5.99 -2.93
N ALA A 160 7.07 7.12 -2.59
CA ALA A 160 8.26 7.66 -3.26
C ALA A 160 9.47 7.47 -2.36
N TYR A 161 10.58 6.97 -2.89
CA TYR A 161 11.79 6.79 -2.10
C TYR A 161 13.08 6.98 -2.91
N TYR A 162 14.10 7.49 -2.25
CA TYR A 162 15.45 7.65 -2.77
C TYR A 162 16.47 7.16 -1.74
N ASN A 163 17.37 6.30 -2.18
CA ASN A 163 18.50 5.85 -1.37
C ASN A 163 19.74 6.67 -1.78
N ALA A 164 20.22 7.49 -0.88
CA ALA A 164 21.45 8.26 -1.09
C ALA A 164 22.69 7.35 -0.99
N ASP A 165 23.76 7.75 -1.63
CA ASP A 165 25.04 7.03 -1.59
C ASP A 165 25.63 6.97 -0.16
N SER A 166 25.21 7.89 0.71
CA SER A 166 25.51 7.88 2.16
C SER A 166 24.78 6.79 2.96
N GLY A 167 23.91 6.01 2.34
CA GLY A 167 23.05 5.01 2.98
C GLY A 167 21.80 5.59 3.63
N ARG A 168 21.53 6.88 3.47
CA ARG A 168 20.30 7.54 3.95
C ARG A 168 19.14 7.27 2.99
N VAL A 169 17.94 7.15 3.54
CA VAL A 169 16.72 6.91 2.78
C VAL A 169 15.78 8.11 2.94
N TYR A 170 15.45 8.75 1.83
CA TYR A 170 14.39 9.76 1.77
C TYR A 170 13.11 9.04 1.29
N CYS A 171 12.05 9.14 2.05
CA CYS A 171 10.83 8.39 1.76
C CYS A 171 9.58 9.22 2.06
N LEU A 172 8.60 9.12 1.18
CA LEU A 172 7.24 9.61 1.39
C LEU A 172 6.29 8.44 1.13
N SER A 173 5.43 8.13 2.09
CA SER A 173 4.36 7.13 1.94
C SER A 173 3.02 7.81 2.13
N VAL A 174 2.07 7.54 1.24
CA VAL A 174 0.74 8.18 1.24
C VAL A 174 -0.33 7.15 0.95
N GLN A 175 -1.47 7.30 1.60
CA GLN A 175 -2.69 6.56 1.26
C GLN A 175 -3.66 7.51 0.58
N PHE A 176 -3.97 7.24 -0.70
CA PHE A 176 -4.91 8.02 -1.49
C PHE A 176 -6.22 7.27 -1.69
N ASP A 177 -7.32 8.01 -1.71
CA ASP A 177 -8.61 7.48 -2.16
C ASP A 177 -8.50 6.95 -3.59
N SER A 178 -9.03 5.75 -3.85
CA SER A 178 -8.90 5.12 -5.17
C SER A 178 -9.63 5.85 -6.29
N ARG A 179 -10.64 6.68 -5.98
CA ARG A 179 -11.48 7.35 -6.97
C ARG A 179 -11.17 8.83 -7.10
N THR A 180 -10.92 9.51 -5.98
CA THR A 180 -10.75 10.97 -5.97
C THR A 180 -9.30 11.39 -5.86
N GLY A 181 -8.44 10.50 -5.37
CA GLY A 181 -7.02 10.76 -5.13
C GLY A 181 -6.78 11.76 -4.00
N GLU A 182 -7.74 11.96 -3.10
CA GLU A 182 -7.54 12.66 -1.84
C GLU A 182 -6.67 11.82 -0.90
N ALA A 183 -5.80 12.47 -0.12
CA ALA A 183 -4.87 11.79 0.77
C ALA A 183 -5.49 11.59 2.16
N TYR A 184 -5.48 10.38 2.69
CA TYR A 184 -5.96 10.07 4.04
C TYR A 184 -4.87 10.12 5.09
N SER A 185 -3.66 9.75 4.72
CA SER A 185 -2.50 9.78 5.60
C SER A 185 -1.23 9.99 4.80
N LEU A 186 -0.24 10.58 5.45
CA LEU A 186 1.09 10.81 4.91
C LEU A 186 2.12 10.48 5.99
N SER A 187 3.13 9.72 5.63
CA SER A 187 4.32 9.48 6.46
C SER A 187 5.56 9.83 5.66
N CYS A 188 6.43 10.63 6.24
CA CYS A 188 7.63 11.12 5.58
C CYS A 188 8.86 10.88 6.46
N ALA A 189 9.93 10.37 5.85
CA ALA A 189 11.25 10.25 6.46
C ALA A 189 12.24 11.07 5.60
N LEU A 190 12.73 12.16 6.18
CA LEU A 190 13.74 13.03 5.61
C LEU A 190 14.85 13.19 6.64
N PHE A 191 16.09 12.98 6.24
CA PHE A 191 17.24 13.02 7.13
C PHE A 191 17.75 14.44 7.40
N ASP A 192 16.83 15.37 7.56
CA ASP A 192 17.14 16.72 8.01
C ASP A 192 16.21 17.10 9.14
N SER A 193 16.79 17.50 10.27
CA SER A 193 16.02 17.99 11.39
C SER A 193 15.21 19.21 10.95
N VAL A 194 13.94 19.02 10.68
CA VAL A 194 13.01 20.14 10.58
C VAL A 194 13.00 20.80 11.93
N ARG A 195 13.46 22.05 12.01
CA ARG A 195 13.33 22.83 13.23
C ARG A 195 11.84 22.98 13.55
N ALA A 196 11.50 23.11 14.83
CA ALA A 196 10.13 23.32 15.27
C ALA A 196 9.38 24.41 14.48
N GLU A 197 10.10 25.44 14.07
CA GLU A 197 9.63 26.55 13.23
C GLU A 197 9.19 26.15 11.81
N GLN A 198 9.53 24.94 11.36
CA GLN A 198 9.18 24.40 10.03
C GLN A 198 8.16 23.26 10.11
N SER A 199 7.83 22.79 11.32
CA SER A 199 6.91 21.64 11.44
C SER A 199 5.49 21.96 10.99
N GLU A 200 5.04 23.22 11.12
CA GLU A 200 3.76 23.66 10.57
C GLU A 200 3.75 23.61 9.04
N ASP A 201 4.87 23.97 8.40
CA ASP A 201 5.00 23.95 6.95
C ASP A 201 4.88 22.52 6.37
N ALA A 202 5.22 21.50 7.15
CA ALA A 202 5.06 20.09 6.75
C ALA A 202 3.59 19.71 6.46
N LEU A 203 2.62 20.44 7.03
CA LEU A 203 1.20 20.25 6.76
C LEU A 203 0.76 20.77 5.40
N LYS A 204 1.44 21.80 4.85
CA LYS A 204 1.01 22.50 3.62
C LYS A 204 0.82 21.57 2.43
N PRO A 205 1.78 20.68 2.08
CA PRO A 205 1.59 19.77 0.96
C PRO A 205 0.39 18.83 1.12
N PHE A 206 0.16 18.35 2.35
CA PHE A 206 -0.97 17.49 2.64
C PHE A 206 -2.31 18.23 2.57
N LEU A 207 -2.37 19.45 3.06
CA LEU A 207 -3.56 20.31 2.97
C LEU A 207 -3.89 20.62 1.51
N ALA A 208 -2.90 21.02 0.70
CA ALA A 208 -3.05 21.30 -0.72
C ALA A 208 -3.54 20.07 -1.50
N ALA A 209 -2.98 18.88 -1.24
CA ALA A 209 -3.41 17.64 -1.87
C ALA A 209 -4.88 17.28 -1.60
N ASN A 210 -5.45 17.79 -0.50
CA ASN A 210 -6.85 17.61 -0.11
C ASN A 210 -7.74 18.84 -0.42
N GLY A 211 -7.22 19.81 -1.16
CA GLY A 211 -7.97 21.00 -1.56
C GLY A 211 -8.20 22.03 -0.45
N TYR A 212 -7.49 21.93 0.66
CA TYR A 212 -7.52 22.93 1.73
C TYR A 212 -6.51 24.05 1.47
N ALA A 213 -6.80 25.23 2.01
CA ALA A 213 -5.85 26.34 1.97
C ALA A 213 -4.62 26.01 2.86
N ASP A 214 -3.42 26.22 2.32
CA ASP A 214 -2.14 26.03 3.01
C ASP A 214 -1.96 26.93 4.26
N THR A 215 -2.62 28.11 4.24
CA THR A 215 -2.66 29.02 5.39
C THR A 215 -3.29 28.42 6.65
N LEU A 216 -4.03 27.30 6.52
CA LEU A 216 -4.56 26.58 7.68
C LEU A 216 -3.43 25.96 8.52
N ALA A 217 -2.29 25.66 7.92
CA ALA A 217 -1.14 25.10 8.65
C ALA A 217 -0.72 25.99 9.84
N GLU A 218 -0.79 27.31 9.70
CA GLU A 218 -0.47 28.27 10.76
C GLU A 218 -1.37 28.19 11.99
N LYS A 219 -2.52 27.51 11.87
CA LYS A 219 -3.48 27.29 12.95
C LYS A 219 -3.25 26.01 13.73
N ALA A 220 -2.26 25.21 13.32
CA ALA A 220 -1.92 23.97 14.02
C ALA A 220 -1.41 24.27 15.43
N ALA A 221 -2.02 23.63 16.41
CA ALA A 221 -1.57 23.74 17.81
C ALA A 221 -0.45 22.73 18.06
N LEU A 222 0.80 23.16 17.92
CA LEU A 222 1.97 22.33 18.16
C LEU A 222 2.35 22.28 19.64
N THR A 223 2.67 21.10 20.13
CA THR A 223 3.13 20.84 21.50
C THR A 223 4.40 20.03 21.47
N GLU A 224 5.44 20.51 22.13
CA GLU A 224 6.69 19.78 22.29
C GLU A 224 6.51 18.60 23.24
N THR A 225 7.10 17.47 22.90
CA THR A 225 7.11 16.23 23.68
C THR A 225 8.55 15.73 23.85
N ALA A 226 8.75 14.76 24.74
CA ALA A 226 10.07 14.14 24.92
C ALA A 226 10.62 13.41 23.67
N LYS A 227 9.76 13.14 22.68
CA LYS A 227 10.12 12.40 21.43
C LYS A 227 9.98 13.23 20.16
N GLY A 228 9.69 14.52 20.27
CA GLY A 228 9.45 15.40 19.14
C GLY A 228 8.28 16.35 19.40
N TYR A 229 7.48 16.62 18.39
CA TYR A 229 6.32 17.50 18.45
C TYR A 229 5.06 16.74 18.06
N THR A 230 3.95 17.08 18.68
CA THR A 230 2.62 16.68 18.25
C THR A 230 1.79 17.92 18.00
N GLY A 231 0.91 17.85 17.02
CA GLY A 231 0.03 18.96 16.71
C GLY A 231 -1.33 18.47 16.25
N THR A 232 -2.34 19.29 16.49
CA THR A 232 -3.68 19.04 15.97
C THR A 232 -4.15 20.26 15.20
N LEU A 233 -4.89 20.02 14.11
CA LEU A 233 -5.48 21.03 13.27
C LEU A 233 -6.96 20.71 13.02
N ALA A 234 -7.86 21.62 13.39
CA ALA A 234 -9.27 21.51 13.03
C ALA A 234 -9.49 22.09 11.64
N LEU A 235 -10.18 21.33 10.78
CA LEU A 235 -10.51 21.70 9.41
C LEU A 235 -11.93 22.30 9.29
N PRO A 236 -12.20 23.10 8.25
CA PRO A 236 -13.49 23.78 8.08
C PRO A 236 -14.70 22.84 7.98
N ASP A 237 -14.50 21.61 7.49
CA ASP A 237 -15.53 20.58 7.33
C ASP A 237 -15.76 19.71 8.59
N GLY A 238 -15.12 20.10 9.70
CA GLY A 238 -15.25 19.42 10.98
C GLY A 238 -14.29 18.26 11.19
N LEU A 239 -13.47 17.94 10.20
CA LEU A 239 -12.40 16.96 10.34
C LEU A 239 -11.27 17.53 11.21
N LYS A 240 -10.44 16.62 11.74
CA LYS A 240 -9.23 16.96 12.48
C LYS A 240 -8.04 16.21 11.88
N LEU A 241 -6.93 16.92 11.81
CA LEU A 241 -5.63 16.33 11.49
C LEU A 241 -4.79 16.23 12.74
N GLU A 242 -4.01 15.17 12.85
CA GLU A 242 -2.90 15.05 13.78
C GLU A 242 -1.59 15.06 13.00
N LEU A 243 -0.65 15.85 13.48
CA LEU A 243 0.73 15.85 13.04
C LEU A 243 1.57 15.30 14.19
N TYR A 244 2.29 14.22 13.91
CA TYR A 244 3.31 13.70 14.78
C TYR A 244 4.68 13.88 14.14
N TYR A 245 5.60 14.58 14.82
CA TYR A 245 6.97 14.77 14.39
C TYR A 245 7.93 14.15 15.38
N SER A 246 8.70 13.16 14.92
CA SER A 246 9.70 12.45 15.73
C SER A 246 11.06 13.12 15.66
N THR A 247 11.81 13.11 16.77
CA THR A 247 13.24 13.49 16.79
C THR A 247 14.13 12.67 15.86
N ASN A 248 13.62 11.56 15.32
CA ASN A 248 14.32 10.72 14.33
C ASN A 248 14.08 11.17 12.88
N GLU A 249 13.70 12.42 12.67
CA GLU A 249 13.51 13.02 11.33
C GLU A 249 12.38 12.38 10.52
N GLN A 250 11.39 11.85 11.22
CA GLN A 250 10.17 11.30 10.64
C GLN A 250 8.96 12.08 11.11
N TYR A 251 8.00 12.29 10.22
CA TYR A 251 6.72 12.85 10.60
C TYR A 251 5.57 12.08 9.94
N GLU A 252 4.45 12.12 10.60
CA GLU A 252 3.20 11.52 10.16
C GLU A 252 2.09 12.55 10.25
N ILE A 253 1.25 12.60 9.22
CA ILE A 253 0.03 13.39 9.18
C ILE A 253 -1.11 12.43 8.88
N ALA A 254 -2.14 12.44 9.72
CA ALA A 254 -3.30 11.61 9.53
C ALA A 254 -4.56 12.30 10.04
N PHE A 255 -5.71 11.94 9.48
CA PHE A 255 -6.99 12.29 10.07
C PHE A 255 -7.19 11.55 11.38
N ILE A 256 -7.84 12.21 12.33
CA ILE A 256 -8.22 11.68 13.64
C ILE A 256 -9.71 11.98 13.92
N ARG A 257 -10.26 11.31 14.91
CA ARG A 257 -11.65 11.52 15.38
C ARG A 257 -11.82 12.80 16.21
#